data_1ea97aa82163c72375a31e9af9714a8a
#
_entry.id   1ea97aa82163c72375a31e9af9714a8a
#
_cell.length_a   1.000
_cell.length_b   1.000
_cell.length_c   1.000
_cell.angle_alpha   90.00
_cell.angle_beta   90.00
_cell.angle_gamma   90.00
#
_symmetry.space_group_name_H-M   'P 1'
#
loop_
_entity.id
_entity.type
_entity.pdbx_description
1 polymer ?
#
loop_
_entity_poly.entity_id
_entity_poly.type
_entity_poly.pdbx_seq_one_letter_code
_entity_poly.pdbx_strand_id
1 'polypeptide(L)'
;MNFQKKAFKEFCLKDHVRLTPGAKQFLLDKKIQILSETELQEKTNATKQALTSLDGYKEVLSAELLEAALFAMKQQLSISQKIIDLEKMLMHSLGNEPMDNETPLNEVEEFRLETVHIFSEQGVLLIKLKKIYGIIRLIQSEYPQYGPLLVKASRSILELKKQLLGETDEKTINERL
;
A
#
# COMPACT_ATOMS: atom_id res chain seq x y z
N MET A 1 -4.68 -19.30 33.95
CA MET A 1 -3.62 -18.53 33.30
C MET A 1 -3.15 -19.28 32.07
N ASN A 2 -3.61 -18.87 30.88
CA ASN A 2 -3.17 -19.49 29.62
C ASN A 2 -1.91 -18.75 29.13
N PHE A 3 -0.75 -19.36 29.35
CA PHE A 3 0.48 -18.96 28.69
C PHE A 3 0.42 -19.43 27.23
N GLN A 4 0.03 -18.55 26.30
CA GLN A 4 0.27 -18.80 24.89
C GLN A 4 1.79 -18.85 24.68
N LYS A 5 2.33 -20.05 24.39
CA LYS A 5 3.71 -20.24 23.93
C LYS A 5 3.85 -19.57 22.57
N LYS A 6 4.35 -18.34 22.53
CA LYS A 6 4.84 -17.75 21.27
C LYS A 6 5.91 -18.70 20.72
N ALA A 7 5.67 -19.26 19.53
CA ALA A 7 6.64 -20.11 18.87
C ALA A 7 7.89 -19.25 18.56
N PHE A 8 9.02 -19.61 19.15
CA PHE A 8 10.30 -18.96 18.91
C PHE A 8 10.73 -19.30 17.47
N LYS A 9 10.75 -18.32 16.57
CA LYS A 9 11.11 -18.54 15.16
C LYS A 9 12.58 -18.24 14.85
N GLU A 10 13.23 -17.41 15.65
CA GLU A 10 14.61 -16.96 15.43
C GLU A 10 15.43 -17.07 16.72
N PHE A 11 16.68 -17.44 16.59
CA PHE A 11 17.66 -17.54 17.67
C PHE A 11 18.88 -16.71 17.33
N CYS A 12 19.16 -15.67 18.12
CA CYS A 12 20.33 -14.82 17.94
C CYS A 12 21.57 -15.44 18.60
N LEU A 13 22.62 -15.66 17.81
CA LEU A 13 23.91 -16.16 18.28
C LEU A 13 24.85 -14.96 18.51
N LYS A 14 25.30 -14.77 19.76
CA LYS A 14 26.28 -13.73 20.08
C LYS A 14 27.68 -14.10 19.56
N ASP A 15 28.46 -13.11 19.15
CA ASP A 15 29.74 -13.27 18.43
C ASP A 15 30.79 -14.19 19.10
N HIS A 16 30.68 -14.47 20.38
CA HIS A 16 31.64 -15.34 21.09
C HIS A 16 31.04 -16.67 21.54
N VAL A 17 29.80 -16.97 21.14
CA VAL A 17 29.10 -18.19 21.53
C VAL A 17 29.11 -19.18 20.37
N ARG A 18 29.59 -20.41 20.63
CA ARG A 18 29.53 -21.52 19.67
C ARG A 18 28.46 -22.52 20.11
N LEU A 19 27.53 -22.81 19.19
CA LEU A 19 26.55 -23.87 19.44
C LEU A 19 27.23 -25.25 19.36
N THR A 20 26.89 -26.12 20.29
CA THR A 20 27.24 -27.53 20.17
C THR A 20 26.52 -28.18 18.99
N PRO A 21 27.06 -29.26 18.39
CA PRO A 21 26.40 -29.94 17.27
C PRO A 21 24.94 -30.33 17.58
N GLY A 22 24.66 -30.81 18.79
CA GLY A 22 23.33 -31.19 19.25
C GLY A 22 22.37 -29.98 19.37
N ALA A 23 22.87 -28.84 19.90
CA ALA A 23 22.05 -27.62 19.96
C ALA A 23 21.71 -27.09 18.57
N LYS A 24 22.66 -27.14 17.63
CA LYS A 24 22.41 -26.74 16.22
C LYS A 24 21.36 -27.63 15.57
N GLN A 25 21.48 -28.96 15.76
CA GLN A 25 20.52 -29.92 15.21
C GLN A 25 19.11 -29.67 15.80
N PHE A 26 19.01 -29.47 17.12
CA PHE A 26 17.73 -29.17 17.78
C PHE A 26 17.04 -27.92 17.21
N LEU A 27 17.77 -26.84 16.96
CA LEU A 27 17.24 -25.61 16.39
C LEU A 27 16.76 -25.84 14.95
N LEU A 28 17.51 -26.60 14.15
CA LEU A 28 17.13 -26.98 12.79
C LEU A 28 15.85 -27.83 12.77
N ASP A 29 15.76 -28.84 13.64
CA ASP A 29 14.58 -29.71 13.74
C ASP A 29 13.32 -28.93 14.14
N LYS A 30 13.47 -27.87 14.93
CA LYS A 30 12.39 -26.95 15.31
C LYS A 30 12.14 -25.85 14.29
N LYS A 31 12.85 -25.86 13.16
CA LYS A 31 12.78 -24.79 12.12
C LYS A 31 13.03 -23.39 12.69
N ILE A 32 13.90 -23.28 13.68
CA ILE A 32 14.33 -22.02 14.28
C ILE A 32 15.53 -21.52 13.48
N GLN A 33 15.42 -20.32 12.93
CA GLN A 33 16.49 -19.69 12.17
C GLN A 33 17.57 -19.16 13.12
N ILE A 34 18.84 -19.55 12.88
CA ILE A 34 19.99 -19.08 13.66
C ILE A 34 20.52 -17.84 12.93
N LEU A 35 20.54 -16.69 13.62
CA LEU A 35 21.05 -15.42 13.10
C LEU A 35 22.27 -15.01 13.90
N SER A 36 23.30 -14.51 13.25
CA SER A 36 24.41 -13.81 13.90
C SER A 36 23.99 -12.42 14.38
N GLU A 37 24.75 -11.83 15.29
CA GLU A 37 24.50 -10.48 15.79
C GLU A 37 24.60 -9.43 14.66
N THR A 38 25.51 -9.62 13.71
CA THR A 38 25.66 -8.80 12.50
C THR A 38 24.44 -8.92 11.58
N GLU A 39 23.95 -10.12 11.29
CA GLU A 39 22.75 -10.35 10.48
C GLU A 39 21.49 -9.76 11.13
N LEU A 40 21.41 -9.80 12.47
CA LEU A 40 20.30 -9.18 13.20
C LEU A 40 20.36 -7.65 13.09
N GLN A 41 21.55 -7.05 13.20
CA GLN A 41 21.74 -5.60 13.03
C GLN A 41 21.43 -5.15 11.60
N GLU A 42 21.87 -5.92 10.60
CA GLU A 42 21.57 -5.64 9.21
C GLU A 42 20.07 -5.70 8.91
N LYS A 43 19.37 -6.73 9.40
CA LYS A 43 17.90 -6.83 9.31
C LYS A 43 17.21 -5.64 9.99
N THR A 44 17.65 -5.27 11.19
CA THR A 44 17.07 -4.15 11.94
C THR A 44 17.30 -2.82 11.23
N ASN A 45 18.48 -2.61 10.65
CA ASN A 45 18.81 -1.40 9.90
C ASN A 45 18.02 -1.34 8.58
N ALA A 46 17.92 -2.44 7.85
CA ALA A 46 17.12 -2.54 6.64
C ALA A 46 15.63 -2.25 6.91
N THR A 47 15.08 -2.79 8.02
CA THR A 47 13.70 -2.52 8.43
C THR A 47 13.49 -1.06 8.79
N LYS A 48 14.42 -0.44 9.54
CA LYS A 48 14.36 1.00 9.87
C LYS A 48 14.43 1.87 8.61
N GLN A 49 15.32 1.54 7.67
CA GLN A 49 15.47 2.27 6.42
C GLN A 49 14.22 2.14 5.54
N ALA A 50 13.61 0.96 5.48
CA ALA A 50 12.36 0.72 4.77
C ALA A 50 11.18 1.51 5.37
N LEU A 51 11.07 1.58 6.70
CA LEU A 51 10.05 2.38 7.39
C LEU A 51 10.21 3.88 7.09
N THR A 52 11.45 4.39 7.11
CA THR A 52 11.74 5.80 6.79
C THR A 52 11.37 6.13 5.33
N SER A 53 11.63 5.19 4.40
CA SER A 53 11.25 5.33 3.00
C SER A 53 9.71 5.32 2.82
N LEU A 54 8.99 4.43 3.50
CA LEU A 54 7.52 4.40 3.47
C LEU A 54 6.90 5.70 3.97
N ASP A 55 7.45 6.30 5.04
CA ASP A 55 6.96 7.57 5.56
C ASP A 55 7.14 8.69 4.53
N GLY A 56 8.25 8.71 3.80
CA GLY A 56 8.44 9.64 2.68
C GLY A 56 7.39 9.46 1.58
N TYR A 57 7.08 8.22 1.21
CA TYR A 57 6.00 7.96 0.24
C TYR A 57 4.62 8.38 0.75
N LYS A 58 4.33 8.18 2.04
CA LYS A 58 3.06 8.62 2.64
C LYS A 58 2.89 10.13 2.56
N GLU A 59 3.93 10.90 2.91
CA GLU A 59 3.91 12.36 2.82
C GLU A 59 3.64 12.84 1.39
N VAL A 60 4.35 12.29 0.40
CA VAL A 60 4.14 12.64 -1.01
C VAL A 60 2.74 12.27 -1.48
N LEU A 61 2.27 11.05 -1.15
CA LEU A 61 0.95 10.58 -1.55
C LEU A 61 -0.17 11.43 -0.92
N SER A 62 -0.05 11.76 0.36
CA SER A 62 -1.00 12.63 1.07
C SER A 62 -1.06 14.02 0.43
N ALA A 63 0.10 14.64 0.18
CA ALA A 63 0.17 15.96 -0.45
C ALA A 63 -0.49 15.97 -1.84
N GLU A 64 -0.23 14.98 -2.68
CA GLU A 64 -0.83 14.86 -4.00
C GLU A 64 -2.35 14.63 -3.96
N LEU A 65 -2.83 13.82 -3.02
CA LEU A 65 -4.27 13.61 -2.82
C LEU A 65 -4.96 14.89 -2.35
N LEU A 66 -4.39 15.61 -1.38
CA LEU A 66 -4.95 16.87 -0.91
C LEU A 66 -4.93 17.95 -1.99
N GLU A 67 -3.88 18.03 -2.80
CA GLU A 67 -3.82 18.95 -3.94
C GLU A 67 -4.88 18.62 -4.98
N ALA A 68 -5.08 17.34 -5.29
CA ALA A 68 -6.14 16.89 -6.20
C ALA A 68 -7.54 17.21 -5.64
N ALA A 69 -7.75 17.05 -4.33
CA ALA A 69 -9.00 17.39 -3.67
C ALA A 69 -9.31 18.90 -3.75
N LEU A 70 -8.32 19.77 -3.53
CA LEU A 70 -8.45 21.21 -3.69
C LEU A 70 -8.82 21.60 -5.13
N PHE A 71 -8.23 20.92 -6.12
CA PHE A 71 -8.55 21.12 -7.52
C PHE A 71 -10.01 20.69 -7.83
N ALA A 72 -10.40 19.51 -7.35
CA ALA A 72 -11.74 18.95 -7.53
C ALA A 72 -12.81 19.82 -6.86
N MET A 73 -12.52 20.47 -5.73
CA MET A 73 -13.46 21.33 -5.00
C MET A 73 -14.01 22.46 -5.86
N LYS A 74 -13.21 22.99 -6.79
CA LYS A 74 -13.63 24.06 -7.73
C LYS A 74 -14.60 23.60 -8.79
N GLN A 75 -14.66 22.30 -9.06
CA GLN A 75 -15.46 21.71 -10.13
C GLN A 75 -16.61 20.86 -9.57
N GLN A 76 -16.35 19.94 -8.67
CA GLN A 76 -17.31 19.01 -8.10
C GLN A 76 -16.95 18.67 -6.64
N LEU A 77 -17.71 19.21 -5.70
CA LEU A 77 -17.50 18.98 -4.27
C LEU A 77 -17.55 17.50 -3.88
N SER A 78 -18.42 16.71 -4.54
CA SER A 78 -18.54 15.26 -4.27
C SER A 78 -17.27 14.48 -4.61
N ILE A 79 -16.57 14.84 -5.67
CA ILE A 79 -15.27 14.23 -6.03
C ILE A 79 -14.18 14.64 -5.05
N SER A 80 -14.14 15.92 -4.67
CA SER A 80 -13.23 16.40 -3.64
C SER A 80 -13.36 15.61 -2.34
N GLN A 81 -14.60 15.41 -1.87
CA GLN A 81 -14.86 14.64 -0.66
C GLN A 81 -14.35 13.19 -0.76
N LYS A 82 -14.62 12.53 -1.89
CA LYS A 82 -14.13 11.15 -2.11
C LYS A 82 -12.61 11.05 -2.09
N ILE A 83 -11.90 12.04 -2.63
CA ILE A 83 -10.43 12.08 -2.61
C ILE A 83 -9.92 12.27 -1.18
N ILE A 84 -10.55 13.15 -0.38
CA ILE A 84 -10.21 13.35 1.04
C ILE A 84 -10.44 12.08 1.85
N ASP A 85 -11.56 11.38 1.62
CA ASP A 85 -11.86 10.13 2.33
C ASP A 85 -10.88 9.02 1.95
N LEU A 86 -10.44 8.98 0.67
CA LEU A 86 -9.39 8.07 0.21
C LEU A 86 -8.05 8.38 0.88
N GLU A 87 -7.67 9.66 1.00
CA GLU A 87 -6.45 10.08 1.70
C GLU A 87 -6.46 9.62 3.15
N LYS A 88 -7.52 9.91 3.91
CA LYS A 88 -7.66 9.50 5.31
C LYS A 88 -7.56 7.99 5.48
N MET A 89 -8.24 7.24 4.62
CA MET A 89 -8.21 5.77 4.65
C MET A 89 -6.79 5.25 4.40
N LEU A 90 -6.08 5.78 3.40
CA LEU A 90 -4.72 5.38 3.07
C LEU A 90 -3.73 5.72 4.19
N MET A 91 -3.76 6.96 4.71
CA MET A 91 -2.83 7.39 5.76
C MET A 91 -3.03 6.60 7.04
N HIS A 92 -4.28 6.32 7.43
CA HIS A 92 -4.59 5.48 8.58
C HIS A 92 -4.06 4.04 8.39
N SER A 93 -4.33 3.44 7.22
CA SER A 93 -3.99 2.02 6.99
C SER A 93 -2.51 1.78 6.73
N LEU A 94 -1.80 2.72 6.07
CA LEU A 94 -0.34 2.66 5.89
C LEU A 94 0.44 2.97 7.18
N GLY A 95 -0.21 3.56 8.18
CA GLY A 95 0.37 3.79 9.52
C GLY A 95 0.27 2.60 10.46
N ASN A 96 -0.53 1.60 10.12
CA ASN A 96 -0.74 0.40 10.94
C ASN A 96 0.01 -0.81 10.35
N GLU A 97 0.26 -1.83 11.18
CA GLU A 97 0.79 -3.10 10.69
C GLU A 97 -0.15 -3.70 9.62
N PRO A 98 0.40 -4.20 8.51
CA PRO A 98 -0.40 -4.80 7.44
C PRO A 98 -1.20 -5.99 8.00
N MET A 99 -2.50 -6.01 7.70
CA MET A 99 -3.33 -7.16 8.02
C MET A 99 -3.02 -8.29 7.02
N ASP A 100 -2.76 -9.49 7.53
CA ASP A 100 -2.60 -10.71 6.74
C ASP A 100 -3.93 -11.10 6.07
N ASN A 101 -4.29 -10.38 5.03
CA ASN A 101 -5.40 -10.75 4.17
C ASN A 101 -4.82 -11.26 2.85
N GLU A 102 -4.84 -12.58 2.66
CA GLU A 102 -4.59 -13.25 1.39
C GLU A 102 -5.72 -12.92 0.40
N THR A 103 -5.79 -11.70 -0.07
CA THR A 103 -6.64 -11.37 -1.22
C THR A 103 -5.81 -11.55 -2.48
N PRO A 104 -6.26 -12.38 -3.46
CA PRO A 104 -5.54 -12.53 -4.70
C PRO A 104 -5.37 -11.16 -5.36
N LEU A 105 -4.15 -10.84 -5.75
CA LEU A 105 -3.79 -9.64 -6.53
C LEU A 105 -4.42 -9.77 -7.92
N ASN A 106 -5.71 -9.47 -8.03
CA ASN A 106 -6.35 -9.33 -9.34
C ASN A 106 -5.68 -8.17 -10.06
N GLU A 107 -5.36 -8.38 -11.33
CA GLU A 107 -4.80 -7.34 -12.20
C GLU A 107 -5.65 -6.08 -12.10
N VAL A 108 -5.02 -4.96 -11.76
CA VAL A 108 -5.67 -3.65 -11.71
C VAL A 108 -5.57 -3.06 -13.12
N GLU A 109 -6.71 -2.62 -13.65
CA GLU A 109 -6.82 -1.92 -14.93
C GLU A 109 -5.81 -0.77 -15.01
N GLU A 110 -5.16 -0.59 -16.16
CA GLU A 110 -4.17 0.47 -16.36
C GLU A 110 -4.86 1.86 -16.45
N PHE A 111 -4.29 2.86 -15.80
CA PHE A 111 -4.79 4.24 -15.90
C PHE A 111 -4.32 4.88 -17.21
N ARG A 112 -5.11 4.75 -18.27
CA ARG A 112 -4.85 5.36 -19.59
C ARG A 112 -5.60 6.68 -19.73
N LEU A 113 -4.95 7.66 -20.36
CA LEU A 113 -5.55 8.94 -20.77
C LEU A 113 -5.30 9.15 -22.26
N GLU A 114 -6.32 9.55 -22.97
CA GLU A 114 -6.23 9.99 -24.36
C GLU A 114 -6.01 11.50 -24.41
N THR A 115 -5.56 11.99 -25.57
CA THR A 115 -5.27 13.41 -25.79
C THR A 115 -6.53 14.28 -25.54
N VAL A 116 -7.71 13.81 -25.92
CA VAL A 116 -8.98 14.51 -25.68
C VAL A 116 -9.26 14.71 -24.20
N HIS A 117 -8.90 13.74 -23.36
CA HIS A 117 -9.09 13.85 -21.92
C HIS A 117 -8.16 14.89 -21.29
N ILE A 118 -6.93 15.03 -21.81
CA ILE A 118 -5.92 15.96 -21.30
C ILE A 118 -6.33 17.42 -21.57
N PHE A 119 -6.93 17.68 -22.72
CA PHE A 119 -7.40 19.04 -23.13
C PHE A 119 -8.82 19.37 -22.69
N SER A 120 -9.50 18.47 -21.97
CA SER A 120 -10.81 18.73 -21.39
C SER A 120 -10.70 19.65 -20.15
N GLU A 121 -11.83 20.20 -19.71
CA GLU A 121 -11.92 20.95 -18.44
C GLU A 121 -11.44 20.13 -17.23
N GLN A 122 -11.58 18.80 -17.29
CA GLN A 122 -11.16 17.85 -16.26
C GLN A 122 -9.69 17.44 -16.41
N GLY A 123 -8.99 17.85 -17.48
CA GLY A 123 -7.67 17.34 -17.85
C GLY A 123 -6.63 17.48 -16.76
N VAL A 124 -6.58 18.61 -16.07
CA VAL A 124 -5.64 18.85 -14.97
C VAL A 124 -5.89 17.87 -13.82
N LEU A 125 -7.15 17.67 -13.44
CA LEU A 125 -7.50 16.74 -12.36
C LEU A 125 -7.20 15.30 -12.76
N LEU A 126 -7.48 14.90 -14.00
CA LEU A 126 -7.17 13.59 -14.55
C LEU A 126 -5.65 13.30 -14.53
N ILE A 127 -4.81 14.28 -14.87
CA ILE A 127 -3.35 14.15 -14.80
C ILE A 127 -2.91 13.97 -13.35
N LYS A 128 -3.48 14.71 -12.38
CA LYS A 128 -3.18 14.54 -10.96
C LYS A 128 -3.57 13.15 -10.45
N LEU A 129 -4.75 12.65 -10.82
CA LEU A 129 -5.17 11.29 -10.48
C LEU A 129 -4.24 10.23 -11.09
N LYS A 130 -3.76 10.44 -12.33
CA LYS A 130 -2.77 9.55 -12.94
C LYS A 130 -1.44 9.54 -12.18
N LYS A 131 -0.98 10.70 -11.70
CA LYS A 131 0.22 10.81 -10.85
C LYS A 131 0.04 10.05 -9.54
N ILE A 132 -1.08 10.26 -8.84
CA ILE A 132 -1.43 9.55 -7.61
C ILE A 132 -1.46 8.04 -7.85
N TYR A 133 -2.10 7.59 -8.93
CA TYR A 133 -2.12 6.18 -9.32
C TYR A 133 -0.71 5.61 -9.50
N GLY A 134 0.19 6.36 -10.15
CA GLY A 134 1.60 5.97 -10.31
C GLY A 134 2.33 5.81 -8.97
N ILE A 135 2.12 6.74 -8.03
CA ILE A 135 2.71 6.67 -6.68
C ILE A 135 2.19 5.43 -5.93
N ILE A 136 0.89 5.16 -5.99
CA ILE A 136 0.28 3.96 -5.37
C ILE A 136 0.95 2.69 -5.94
N ARG A 137 1.18 2.63 -7.26
CA ARG A 137 1.84 1.48 -7.91
C ARG A 137 3.31 1.34 -7.48
N LEU A 138 4.04 2.45 -7.29
CA LEU A 138 5.40 2.42 -6.75
C LEU A 138 5.43 1.86 -5.33
N ILE A 139 4.56 2.37 -4.45
CA ILE A 139 4.44 1.85 -3.08
C ILE A 139 4.09 0.35 -3.11
N GLN A 140 3.17 -0.07 -3.97
CA GLN A 140 2.78 -1.47 -4.09
C GLN A 140 3.93 -2.39 -4.49
N SER A 141 4.83 -1.92 -5.38
CA SER A 141 5.99 -2.71 -5.82
C SER A 141 7.07 -2.82 -4.74
N GLU A 142 7.26 -1.79 -3.93
CA GLU A 142 8.28 -1.77 -2.87
C GLU A 142 7.78 -2.36 -1.55
N TYR A 143 6.47 -2.27 -1.29
CA TYR A 143 5.83 -2.72 -0.05
C TYR A 143 4.65 -3.67 -0.34
N PRO A 144 4.93 -4.89 -0.84
CA PRO A 144 3.89 -5.84 -1.26
C PRO A 144 2.94 -6.25 -0.12
N GLN A 145 3.35 -6.13 1.14
CA GLN A 145 2.51 -6.38 2.31
C GLN A 145 1.27 -5.47 2.40
N TYR A 146 1.29 -4.29 1.77
CA TYR A 146 0.14 -3.40 1.65
C TYR A 146 -0.65 -3.60 0.35
N GLY A 147 -0.34 -4.65 -0.41
CA GLY A 147 -0.93 -4.95 -1.72
C GLY A 147 -2.45 -4.85 -1.77
N PRO A 148 -3.21 -5.54 -0.89
CA PRO A 148 -4.68 -5.50 -0.89
C PRO A 148 -5.25 -4.10 -0.71
N LEU A 149 -4.68 -3.30 0.21
CA LEU A 149 -5.04 -1.90 0.44
C LEU A 149 -4.82 -1.05 -0.80
N LEU A 150 -3.62 -1.17 -1.41
CA LEU A 150 -3.19 -0.36 -2.55
C LEU A 150 -3.96 -0.73 -3.84
N VAL A 151 -4.36 -2.00 -4.01
CA VAL A 151 -5.27 -2.42 -5.07
C VAL A 151 -6.64 -1.75 -4.91
N LYS A 152 -7.20 -1.73 -3.68
CA LYS A 152 -8.46 -1.04 -3.41
C LYS A 152 -8.35 0.46 -3.72
N ALA A 153 -7.27 1.11 -3.29
CA ALA A 153 -7.02 2.51 -3.59
C ALA A 153 -6.90 2.78 -5.10
N SER A 154 -6.17 1.93 -5.83
CA SER A 154 -6.05 2.02 -7.30
C SER A 154 -7.42 1.93 -7.99
N ARG A 155 -8.30 1.05 -7.54
CA ARG A 155 -9.69 0.94 -8.06
C ARG A 155 -10.48 2.21 -7.79
N SER A 156 -10.41 2.76 -6.57
CA SER A 156 -11.08 4.03 -6.25
C SER A 156 -10.61 5.18 -7.14
N ILE A 157 -9.32 5.27 -7.47
CA ILE A 157 -8.80 6.26 -8.41
C ILE A 157 -9.34 6.03 -9.84
N LEU A 158 -9.46 4.78 -10.29
CA LEU A 158 -10.05 4.47 -11.60
C LEU A 158 -11.54 4.79 -11.65
N GLU A 159 -12.28 4.57 -10.57
CA GLU A 159 -13.70 4.97 -10.46
C GLU A 159 -13.86 6.48 -10.51
N LEU A 160 -12.98 7.25 -9.84
CA LEU A 160 -12.98 8.72 -9.94
C LEU A 160 -12.69 9.19 -11.37
N LYS A 161 -11.74 8.54 -12.07
CA LYS A 161 -11.50 8.79 -13.50
C LYS A 161 -12.78 8.59 -14.33
N LYS A 162 -13.46 7.43 -14.18
CA LYS A 162 -14.69 7.12 -14.91
C LYS A 162 -15.78 8.16 -14.64
N GLN A 163 -15.96 8.57 -13.39
CA GLN A 163 -16.92 9.63 -13.03
C GLN A 163 -16.61 10.97 -13.69
N LEU A 164 -15.33 11.37 -13.73
CA LEU A 164 -14.89 12.62 -14.38
C LEU A 164 -15.11 12.60 -15.89
N LEU A 165 -14.99 11.43 -16.51
CA LEU A 165 -15.21 11.23 -17.94
C LEU A 165 -16.69 11.02 -18.31
N GLY A 166 -17.60 10.93 -17.32
CA GLY A 166 -19.00 10.62 -17.56
C GLY A 166 -19.26 9.16 -17.96
N GLU A 167 -18.27 8.29 -17.82
CA GLU A 167 -18.36 6.86 -18.05
C GLU A 167 -19.05 6.20 -16.83
N THR A 168 -20.35 6.39 -16.67
CA THR A 168 -21.14 5.68 -15.66
C THR A 168 -21.39 4.26 -16.14
N ASP A 169 -21.11 3.28 -15.28
CA ASP A 169 -21.44 1.88 -15.58
C ASP A 169 -22.94 1.76 -15.88
N GLU A 170 -23.30 1.39 -17.10
CA GLU A 170 -24.68 1.11 -17.55
C GLU A 170 -25.36 -0.03 -16.77
N LYS A 171 -24.66 -0.69 -15.85
CA LYS A 171 -25.21 -1.79 -15.04
C LYS A 171 -26.21 -1.37 -13.97
N THR A 172 -26.26 -0.10 -13.58
CA THR A 172 -27.16 0.35 -12.51
C THR A 172 -28.56 0.74 -13.01
N ILE A 173 -28.75 0.81 -14.31
CA ILE A 173 -30.05 1.23 -14.91
C ILE A 173 -30.99 0.04 -15.09
N ASN A 174 -30.47 -1.18 -15.26
CA ASN A 174 -31.31 -2.37 -15.54
C ASN A 174 -31.89 -3.07 -14.30
N GLU A 175 -31.56 -2.64 -13.08
CA GLU A 175 -32.17 -3.20 -11.85
C GLU A 175 -33.35 -2.37 -11.30
N ARG A 176 -33.80 -1.32 -12.03
CA ARG A 176 -34.94 -0.48 -11.62
C ARG A 176 -36.08 -0.43 -12.65
N LEU A 177 -36.13 -1.36 -13.56
CA LEU A 177 -37.26 -1.66 -14.40
C LEU A 177 -37.74 -3.09 -14.13
#